data_5c13f96d49b4eafeef66e626fb540e6f
#
_entry.id   5c13f96d49b4eafeef66e626fb540e6f
#
_cell.length_a   1.000
_cell.length_b   1.000
_cell.length_c   1.000
_cell.angle_alpha   90.00
_cell.angle_beta   90.00
_cell.angle_gamma   90.00
#
_symmetry.space_group_name_H-M   'P 1'
#
loop_
_entity.id
_entity.type
_entity.pdbx_description
1 polymer ?
#
loop_
_entity_poly.entity_id
_entity_poly.type
_entity_poly.pdbx_seq_one_letter_code
_entity_poly.pdbx_strand_id
1 'polypeptide(L)'
;MNRYILSFSLLLFLSVASMLRAQQPRLVEVGKGYSCTSVNTTIFRHNSLVTKGNTQYISYYDADGYLVLGKRKLKSDRWTLNRTQYKGNVKDAHNGISMMLDGEGYLHVSFDHHGHRLNYCRSVAPYSLELGDKEAMT
;
A
#
# COMPACT_ATOMS: atom_id res chain seq x y z
N MET A 1 37.93 -45.68 3.17
CA MET A 1 37.50 -44.55 3.99
C MET A 1 36.86 -43.40 3.19
N ASN A 2 37.03 -43.30 1.88
CA ASN A 2 36.59 -42.12 1.10
C ASN A 2 35.17 -42.15 0.52
N ARG A 3 34.51 -43.30 0.44
CA ARG A 3 33.19 -43.41 -0.22
C ARG A 3 32.04 -42.89 0.65
N TYR A 4 32.15 -43.03 1.97
CA TYR A 4 31.11 -42.55 2.90
C TYR A 4 31.16 -41.04 3.12
N ILE A 5 32.35 -40.42 3.06
CA ILE A 5 32.54 -38.99 3.18
C ILE A 5 31.92 -38.25 1.98
N LEU A 6 32.11 -38.78 0.75
CA LEU A 6 31.50 -38.20 -0.46
C LEU A 6 29.98 -38.28 -0.44
N SER A 7 29.42 -39.42 0.02
CA SER A 7 27.95 -39.59 0.11
C SER A 7 27.31 -38.65 1.15
N PHE A 8 28.01 -38.45 2.28
CA PHE A 8 27.49 -37.52 3.32
C PHE A 8 27.54 -36.07 2.86
N SER A 9 28.60 -35.65 2.18
CA SER A 9 28.73 -34.32 1.59
C SER A 9 27.68 -34.04 0.52
N LEU A 10 27.37 -35.02 -0.33
CA LEU A 10 26.34 -34.90 -1.37
C LEU A 10 24.92 -34.76 -0.79
N LEU A 11 24.62 -35.53 0.27
CA LEU A 11 23.35 -35.43 0.98
C LEU A 11 23.20 -34.08 1.69
N LEU A 12 24.27 -33.54 2.26
CA LEU A 12 24.27 -32.23 2.90
C LEU A 12 24.04 -31.10 1.86
N PHE A 13 24.68 -31.20 0.69
CA PHE A 13 24.48 -30.24 -0.41
C PHE A 13 23.05 -30.26 -0.96
N LEU A 14 22.44 -31.43 -1.10
CA LEU A 14 21.06 -31.60 -1.55
C LEU A 14 20.06 -31.05 -0.52
N SER A 15 20.33 -31.19 0.77
CA SER A 15 19.47 -30.62 1.83
C SER A 15 19.55 -29.10 1.92
N VAL A 16 20.70 -28.49 1.67
CA VAL A 16 20.89 -27.04 1.64
C VAL A 16 20.26 -26.43 0.37
N ALA A 17 20.35 -27.09 -0.77
CA ALA A 17 19.73 -26.63 -2.01
C ALA A 17 18.20 -26.62 -1.94
N SER A 18 17.58 -27.49 -1.14
CA SER A 18 16.13 -27.48 -0.92
C SER A 18 15.65 -26.33 -0.01
N MET A 19 16.52 -25.71 0.78
CA MET A 19 16.19 -24.56 1.62
C MET A 19 16.26 -23.22 0.89
N LEU A 20 16.88 -23.16 -0.29
CA LEU A 20 17.03 -21.97 -1.11
C LEU A 20 15.90 -21.76 -2.13
N ARG A 21 14.71 -22.31 -1.91
CA ARG A 21 13.56 -21.93 -2.71
C ARG A 21 13.21 -20.47 -2.39
N ALA A 22 13.57 -19.58 -3.30
CA ALA A 22 13.07 -18.21 -3.27
C ALA A 22 11.55 -18.27 -3.15
N GLN A 23 11.03 -17.72 -2.06
CA GLN A 23 9.59 -17.67 -1.86
C GLN A 23 8.99 -16.83 -2.99
N GLN A 24 8.15 -17.44 -3.81
CA GLN A 24 7.47 -16.71 -4.89
C GLN A 24 6.65 -15.57 -4.29
N PRO A 25 6.72 -14.35 -4.86
CA PRO A 25 5.93 -13.23 -4.37
C PRO A 25 4.45 -13.58 -4.48
N ARG A 26 3.72 -13.35 -3.40
CA ARG A 26 2.29 -13.57 -3.36
C ARG A 26 1.58 -12.27 -3.69
N LEU A 27 0.77 -12.30 -4.72
CA LEU A 27 -0.08 -11.17 -5.10
C LEU A 27 -1.39 -11.23 -4.32
N VAL A 28 -1.80 -10.09 -3.77
CA VAL A 28 -3.08 -9.93 -3.07
C VAL A 28 -3.83 -8.81 -3.75
N GLU A 29 -4.97 -9.13 -4.36
CA GLU A 29 -5.83 -8.15 -4.98
C GLU A 29 -6.42 -7.21 -3.93
N VAL A 30 -6.39 -5.90 -4.21
CA VAL A 30 -6.97 -4.85 -3.35
C VAL A 30 -8.37 -4.48 -3.82
N GLY A 31 -8.49 -4.09 -5.07
CA GLY A 31 -9.71 -3.60 -5.69
C GLY A 31 -9.43 -2.94 -7.04
N LYS A 32 -10.48 -2.48 -7.71
CA LYS A 32 -10.36 -1.81 -9.00
C LYS A 32 -9.87 -0.38 -8.82
N GLY A 33 -8.63 -0.13 -9.19
CA GLY A 33 -8.06 1.20 -9.34
C GLY A 33 -8.25 1.72 -10.75
N TYR A 34 -8.02 3.02 -10.95
CA TYR A 34 -8.05 3.65 -12.25
C TYR A 34 -6.74 4.40 -12.53
N SER A 35 -6.30 4.33 -13.77
CA SER A 35 -5.14 5.09 -14.24
C SER A 35 -5.28 5.36 -15.72
N CYS A 36 -5.53 6.61 -16.11
CA CYS A 36 -5.39 7.05 -17.50
C CYS A 36 -4.04 7.73 -17.77
N THR A 37 -3.31 7.99 -16.72
CA THR A 37 -1.95 8.58 -16.73
C THR A 37 -1.09 7.82 -15.73
N SER A 38 0.01 8.41 -15.30
CA SER A 38 0.87 7.85 -14.25
C SER A 38 0.31 7.95 -12.82
N VAL A 39 -0.85 8.53 -12.57
CA VAL A 39 -1.40 8.79 -11.22
C VAL A 39 -1.44 7.56 -10.32
N ASN A 40 -1.88 6.42 -10.81
CA ASN A 40 -1.95 5.19 -10.00
C ASN A 40 -0.90 4.13 -10.38
N THR A 41 0.07 4.44 -11.23
CA THR A 41 0.95 3.41 -11.81
C THR A 41 2.43 3.69 -11.74
N THR A 42 2.91 4.87 -11.31
CA THR A 42 4.30 5.21 -11.51
C THR A 42 5.05 5.71 -10.30
N ILE A 43 6.31 6.05 -10.60
CA ILE A 43 7.33 6.58 -9.72
C ILE A 43 6.98 7.92 -9.05
N PHE A 44 6.04 8.68 -9.57
CA PHE A 44 5.56 9.92 -8.92
C PHE A 44 4.64 9.65 -7.73
N ARG A 45 4.30 8.40 -7.52
CA ARG A 45 3.54 7.98 -6.37
C ARG A 45 4.40 8.08 -5.12
N HIS A 46 3.88 8.77 -4.13
CA HIS A 46 4.50 8.91 -2.82
C HIS A 46 4.12 7.74 -1.91
N ASN A 47 3.76 7.99 -0.68
CA ASN A 47 3.40 6.97 0.29
C ASN A 47 1.94 6.55 0.18
N SER A 48 1.57 5.75 -0.82
CA SER A 48 0.21 5.24 -0.99
C SER A 48 -0.02 3.87 -0.34
N LEU A 49 1.02 3.30 0.27
CA LEU A 49 1.00 2.04 1.01
C LEU A 49 1.84 2.18 2.27
N VAL A 50 1.25 1.98 3.44
CA VAL A 50 1.93 2.01 4.74
C VAL A 50 1.58 0.79 5.58
N THR A 51 2.52 0.39 6.43
CA THR A 51 2.30 -0.70 7.39
C THR A 51 2.58 -0.21 8.80
N LYS A 52 1.65 -0.44 9.73
CA LYS A 52 1.83 -0.21 11.16
C LYS A 52 1.49 -1.47 11.93
N GLY A 53 2.49 -2.02 12.62
CA GLY A 53 2.37 -3.32 13.29
C GLY A 53 2.04 -4.42 12.27
N ASN A 54 0.94 -5.12 12.46
CA ASN A 54 0.48 -6.18 11.56
C ASN A 54 -0.64 -5.74 10.60
N THR A 55 -0.90 -4.45 10.48
CA THR A 55 -1.94 -3.89 9.60
C THR A 55 -1.31 -3.06 8.48
N GLN A 56 -1.73 -3.33 7.28
CA GLN A 56 -1.33 -2.62 6.06
C GLN A 56 -2.48 -1.73 5.61
N TYR A 57 -2.15 -0.52 5.18
CA TYR A 57 -3.06 0.50 4.66
C TYR A 57 -2.67 0.86 3.25
N ILE A 58 -3.64 1.12 2.39
CA ILE A 58 -3.44 1.50 0.99
C ILE A 58 -4.39 2.63 0.61
N SER A 59 -3.97 3.44 -0.35
CA SER A 59 -4.79 4.47 -0.98
C SER A 59 -4.64 4.44 -2.49
N TYR A 60 -5.73 4.69 -3.21
CA TYR A 60 -5.76 4.78 -4.66
C TYR A 60 -7.01 5.54 -5.13
N TYR A 61 -7.07 5.90 -6.42
CA TYR A 61 -8.29 6.43 -7.02
C TYR A 61 -9.03 5.32 -7.76
N ASP A 62 -10.36 5.34 -7.65
CA ASP A 62 -11.22 4.49 -8.48
C ASP A 62 -11.49 5.11 -9.86
N ALA A 63 -12.29 4.43 -10.70
CA ALA A 63 -12.61 4.86 -12.05
C ALA A 63 -13.42 6.18 -12.12
N ASP A 64 -14.11 6.54 -11.05
CA ASP A 64 -14.86 7.78 -10.94
C ASP A 64 -14.01 8.91 -10.31
N GLY A 65 -12.74 8.63 -10.00
CA GLY A 65 -11.79 9.57 -9.40
C GLY A 65 -11.93 9.73 -7.89
N TYR A 66 -12.71 8.88 -7.21
CA TYR A 66 -12.80 8.95 -5.77
C TYR A 66 -11.55 8.37 -5.11
N LEU A 67 -11.11 9.04 -4.05
CA LEU A 67 -10.09 8.50 -3.15
C LEU A 67 -10.68 7.30 -2.39
N VAL A 68 -10.03 6.15 -2.54
CA VAL A 68 -10.35 4.92 -1.83
C VAL A 68 -9.23 4.62 -0.84
N LEU A 69 -9.60 4.35 0.39
CA LEU A 69 -8.72 3.89 1.45
C LEU A 69 -9.00 2.42 1.75
N GLY A 70 -7.95 1.66 2.03
CA GLY A 70 -8.08 0.27 2.38
C GLY A 70 -7.19 -0.12 3.56
N LYS A 71 -7.59 -1.15 4.31
CA LYS A 71 -6.74 -1.79 5.31
C LYS A 71 -6.92 -3.30 5.33
N ARG A 72 -5.84 -4.03 5.67
CA ARG A 72 -5.86 -5.46 5.90
C ARG A 72 -4.87 -5.87 6.98
N LYS A 73 -5.05 -7.04 7.56
CA LYS A 73 -3.99 -7.70 8.34
C LYS A 73 -2.97 -8.35 7.40
N LEU A 74 -1.68 -8.29 7.71
CA LEU A 74 -0.61 -8.84 6.85
C LEU A 74 -0.80 -10.34 6.53
N LYS A 75 -1.44 -11.10 7.43
CA LYS A 75 -1.74 -12.53 7.23
C LYS A 75 -3.07 -12.80 6.54
N SER A 76 -3.82 -11.75 6.16
CA SER A 76 -5.11 -11.85 5.49
C SER A 76 -5.03 -11.35 4.06
N ASP A 77 -5.74 -11.99 3.14
CA ASP A 77 -5.91 -11.52 1.77
C ASP A 77 -7.11 -10.58 1.61
N ARG A 78 -7.90 -10.42 2.68
CA ARG A 78 -9.11 -9.60 2.64
C ARG A 78 -8.78 -8.18 3.02
N TRP A 79 -9.11 -7.25 2.12
CA TRP A 79 -9.10 -5.82 2.35
C TRP A 79 -10.47 -5.35 2.80
N THR A 80 -10.48 -4.46 3.79
CA THR A 80 -11.63 -3.59 4.08
C THR A 80 -11.38 -2.30 3.34
N LEU A 81 -12.30 -1.90 2.46
CA LEU A 81 -12.20 -0.69 1.65
C LEU A 81 -13.24 0.33 2.07
N ASN A 82 -12.89 1.60 2.01
CA ASN A 82 -13.78 2.73 2.15
C ASN A 82 -13.58 3.71 0.98
N ARG A 83 -14.60 3.89 0.17
CA ARG A 83 -14.66 4.93 -0.85
C ARG A 83 -15.05 6.24 -0.15
N THR A 84 -14.13 7.17 -0.06
CA THR A 84 -14.34 8.44 0.63
C THR A 84 -15.24 9.36 -0.18
N GLN A 85 -15.67 10.48 0.42
CA GLN A 85 -16.40 11.56 -0.25
C GLN A 85 -15.53 12.44 -1.16
N TYR A 86 -14.21 12.23 -1.18
CA TYR A 86 -13.25 13.09 -1.87
C TYR A 86 -12.87 12.53 -3.24
N LYS A 87 -12.71 13.44 -4.19
CA LYS A 87 -12.23 13.15 -5.54
C LYS A 87 -10.91 13.86 -5.84
N GLY A 88 -10.13 13.27 -6.74
CA GLY A 88 -8.98 13.89 -7.36
C GLY A 88 -9.09 13.91 -8.89
N ASN A 89 -8.28 14.73 -9.51
CA ASN A 89 -8.16 14.78 -10.97
C ASN A 89 -7.24 13.65 -11.47
N VAL A 90 -7.82 12.50 -11.74
CA VAL A 90 -7.08 11.30 -12.20
C VAL A 90 -6.51 11.41 -13.63
N LYS A 91 -6.77 12.52 -14.32
CA LYS A 91 -6.20 12.80 -15.64
C LYS A 91 -4.85 13.52 -15.56
N ASP A 92 -4.50 14.04 -14.39
CA ASP A 92 -3.24 14.72 -14.13
C ASP A 92 -2.25 13.80 -13.38
N ALA A 93 -1.12 13.54 -14.00
CA ALA A 93 -0.10 12.65 -13.46
C ALA A 93 0.54 13.13 -12.15
N HIS A 94 0.43 14.43 -11.82
CA HIS A 94 0.99 15.01 -10.61
C HIS A 94 0.11 14.79 -9.37
N ASN A 95 -1.16 14.49 -9.55
CA ASN A 95 -2.14 14.35 -8.48
C ASN A 95 -2.05 13.02 -7.72
N GLY A 96 -0.85 12.68 -7.26
CA GLY A 96 -0.60 11.51 -6.43
C GLY A 96 -1.29 11.58 -5.07
N ILE A 97 -1.24 10.47 -4.36
CA ILE A 97 -1.73 10.36 -2.99
C ILE A 97 -0.55 10.05 -2.08
N SER A 98 -0.48 10.72 -0.94
CA SER A 98 0.47 10.41 0.12
C SER A 98 -0.29 10.23 1.42
N MET A 99 0.02 9.16 2.16
CA MET A 99 -0.61 8.89 3.45
C MET A 99 0.40 8.38 4.47
N MET A 100 0.10 8.59 5.74
CA MET A 100 0.85 8.07 6.87
C MET A 100 -0.07 7.84 8.07
N LEU A 101 0.38 7.03 9.02
CA LEU A 101 -0.23 6.95 10.33
C LEU A 101 0.70 7.61 11.35
N ASP A 102 0.13 8.43 12.22
CA ASP A 102 0.85 9.03 13.34
C ASP A 102 1.05 8.06 14.51
N GLY A 103 1.61 8.57 15.61
CA GLY A 103 1.84 7.80 16.83
C GLY A 103 0.57 7.27 17.47
N GLU A 104 -0.51 8.04 17.41
CA GLU A 104 -1.82 7.72 17.98
C GLU A 104 -2.68 6.85 17.08
N GLY A 105 -2.27 6.63 15.81
CA GLY A 105 -2.96 5.79 14.84
C GLY A 105 -3.94 6.52 13.94
N TYR A 106 -3.95 7.85 13.94
CA TYR A 106 -4.72 8.60 12.96
C TYR A 106 -4.08 8.50 11.59
N LEU A 107 -4.91 8.32 10.58
CA LEU A 107 -4.50 8.32 9.19
C LEU A 107 -4.51 9.75 8.66
N HIS A 108 -3.37 10.21 8.15
CA HIS A 108 -3.19 11.50 7.49
C HIS A 108 -3.06 11.25 5.99
N VAL A 109 -3.83 11.99 5.19
CA VAL A 109 -3.86 11.81 3.74
C VAL A 109 -3.80 13.16 3.05
N SER A 110 -2.82 13.33 2.16
CA SER A 110 -2.78 14.42 1.19
C SER A 110 -2.99 13.87 -0.22
N PHE A 111 -3.71 14.60 -1.05
CA PHE A 111 -4.11 14.12 -2.37
C PHE A 111 -4.47 15.28 -3.29
N ASP A 112 -4.50 15.00 -4.59
CA ASP A 112 -5.00 15.89 -5.64
C ASP A 112 -4.40 17.30 -5.55
N HIS A 113 -3.06 17.40 -5.54
CA HIS A 113 -2.35 18.67 -5.45
C HIS A 113 -1.47 18.91 -6.67
N HIS A 114 -1.82 19.93 -7.46
CA HIS A 114 -1.02 20.43 -8.56
C HIS A 114 -1.31 21.92 -8.81
N GLY A 115 -0.42 22.79 -8.35
CA GLY A 115 -0.52 24.24 -8.59
C GLY A 115 -1.65 24.95 -7.83
N HIS A 116 -2.32 24.30 -6.91
CA HIS A 116 -3.36 24.86 -6.04
C HIS A 116 -3.14 24.45 -4.58
N ARG A 117 -4.04 24.86 -3.70
CA ARG A 117 -3.95 24.56 -2.27
C ARG A 117 -3.90 23.06 -2.01
N LEU A 118 -3.05 22.62 -1.08
CA LEU A 118 -2.95 21.23 -0.67
C LEU A 118 -4.28 20.73 -0.10
N ASN A 119 -4.77 19.59 -0.63
CA ASN A 119 -5.86 18.86 -0.04
C ASN A 119 -5.30 17.92 1.02
N TYR A 120 -5.74 18.10 2.25
CA TYR A 120 -5.35 17.28 3.37
C TYR A 120 -6.56 16.93 4.23
N CYS A 121 -6.61 15.69 4.72
CA CYS A 121 -7.60 15.19 5.66
C CYS A 121 -6.94 14.29 6.68
N ARG A 122 -7.53 14.25 7.88
CA ARG A 122 -7.19 13.26 8.92
C ARG A 122 -8.38 12.32 9.13
N SER A 123 -8.13 11.09 9.53
CA SER A 123 -9.20 10.16 9.89
C SER A 123 -9.96 10.63 11.13
N VAL A 124 -11.27 10.35 11.18
CA VAL A 124 -12.14 10.75 12.30
C VAL A 124 -11.80 10.06 13.62
N ALA A 125 -11.11 8.93 13.56
CA ALA A 125 -10.67 8.16 14.73
C ALA A 125 -9.39 7.38 14.41
N PRO A 126 -8.63 6.95 15.44
CA PRO A 126 -7.49 6.06 15.26
C PRO A 126 -7.85 4.81 14.47
N TYR A 127 -7.00 4.47 13.50
CA TYR A 127 -7.15 3.30 12.61
C TYR A 127 -8.42 3.27 11.76
N SER A 128 -9.19 4.39 11.69
CA SER A 128 -10.36 4.53 10.82
C SER A 128 -9.92 4.75 9.37
N LEU A 129 -10.76 4.29 8.42
CA LEU A 129 -10.68 4.63 7.00
C LEU A 129 -11.62 5.78 6.63
N GLU A 130 -12.41 6.27 7.57
CA GLU A 130 -13.27 7.43 7.40
C GLU A 130 -12.45 8.71 7.62
N LEU A 131 -12.53 9.64 6.68
CA LEU A 131 -11.83 10.92 6.74
C LEU A 131 -12.78 12.03 7.23
N GLY A 132 -12.26 12.88 8.08
CA GLY A 132 -12.90 14.15 8.45
C GLY A 132 -12.89 15.17 7.32
N ASP A 133 -13.25 16.38 7.62
CA ASP A 133 -13.25 17.50 6.66
C ASP A 133 -11.83 17.85 6.21
N LYS A 134 -11.74 18.52 5.04
CA LYS A 134 -10.47 19.04 4.55
C LYS A 134 -9.96 20.12 5.50
N GLU A 135 -8.79 19.89 6.05
CA GLU A 135 -8.11 20.86 6.90
C GLU A 135 -7.23 21.79 6.06
N ALA A 136 -7.13 23.05 6.47
CA ALA A 136 -6.18 23.95 5.89
C ALA A 136 -4.79 23.65 6.44
N MET A 137 -3.89 23.15 5.60
CA MET A 137 -2.46 23.20 5.91
C MET A 137 -1.97 24.61 5.60
N THR A 138 -1.58 25.35 6.63
CA THR A 138 -0.95 26.67 6.53
C THR A 138 0.55 26.53 6.35
#